data_ca35b6df6104b560e0ce24fe3a544e37
#
_entry.id   ca35b6df6104b560e0ce24fe3a544e37
#
_cell.length_a   1.000
_cell.length_b   1.000
_cell.length_c   1.000
_cell.angle_alpha   90.00
_cell.angle_beta   90.00
_cell.angle_gamma   90.00
#
_symmetry.space_group_name_H-M   'P 1'
#
loop_
_entity.id
_entity.type
_entity.pdbx_description
1 polymer ?
#
loop_
_entity_poly.entity_id
_entity_poly.type
_entity_poly.pdbx_seq_one_letter_code
_entity_poly.pdbx_strand_id
1 'polypeptide(L)'
;VVNEVSKTPIPGVYELRIDGNEIFYTDAQANYLIEGNIIDVRGKRNLTEERITKLTTVKFDDLPFKDAFTIVRGNGKRKLAVFEDPNCGYCKRFERDLQKVDNVTIYMFLYPILGADSVEKSKAVWCAKDQAKAWQDYMVRDVPVTPAMCDTNALTRNGEFGRKYKITGTPTLFFADDTRVPGAADATQIEKLLATATKG
;
A
#
# COMPACT_ATOMS: atom_id res chain seq x y z
N VAL A 1 13.04 8.97 -17.89
CA VAL A 1 13.77 8.02 -18.76
C VAL A 1 12.81 6.94 -19.25
N VAL A 2 12.83 6.65 -20.58
CA VAL A 2 12.06 5.53 -21.14
C VAL A 2 12.73 4.23 -20.71
N ASN A 3 11.98 3.38 -20.01
CA ASN A 3 12.48 2.10 -19.48
C ASN A 3 12.13 0.93 -20.42
N GLU A 4 11.00 1.01 -21.13
CA GLU A 4 10.52 -0.06 -22.01
C GLU A 4 9.58 0.50 -23.06
N VAL A 5 9.61 -0.11 -24.27
CA VAL A 5 8.65 0.15 -25.34
C VAL A 5 8.01 -1.18 -25.72
N SER A 6 6.68 -1.26 -25.71
CA SER A 6 5.93 -2.49 -25.98
C SER A 6 4.81 -2.25 -27.00
N LYS A 7 4.45 -3.30 -27.75
CA LYS A 7 3.27 -3.26 -28.63
C LYS A 7 1.99 -3.30 -27.81
N THR A 8 0.97 -2.57 -28.28
CA THR A 8 -0.39 -2.67 -27.74
C THR A 8 -1.28 -3.49 -28.69
N PRO A 9 -2.49 -3.88 -28.25
CA PRO A 9 -3.47 -4.51 -29.14
C PRO A 9 -3.99 -3.57 -30.25
N ILE A 10 -3.72 -2.27 -30.16
CA ILE A 10 -4.13 -1.27 -31.18
C ILE A 10 -3.00 -1.15 -32.18
N PRO A 11 -3.26 -1.46 -33.48
CA PRO A 11 -2.24 -1.30 -34.54
C PRO A 11 -1.68 0.14 -34.59
N GLY A 12 -0.35 0.27 -34.63
CA GLY A 12 0.33 1.56 -34.67
C GLY A 12 0.44 2.31 -33.38
N VAL A 13 -0.10 1.79 -32.26
CA VAL A 13 0.03 2.36 -30.92
C VAL A 13 0.99 1.51 -30.08
N TYR A 14 1.94 2.16 -29.45
CA TYR A 14 2.96 1.55 -28.61
C TYR A 14 2.83 2.04 -27.16
N GLU A 15 3.08 1.15 -26.20
CA GLU A 15 3.18 1.48 -24.78
C GLU A 15 4.60 1.95 -24.47
N LEU A 16 4.72 3.05 -23.76
CA LEU A 16 5.97 3.54 -23.18
C LEU A 16 5.89 3.40 -21.67
N ARG A 17 6.83 2.69 -21.07
CA ARG A 17 7.04 2.70 -19.62
C ARG A 17 8.13 3.71 -19.30
N ILE A 18 7.78 4.73 -18.52
CA ILE A 18 8.65 5.86 -18.18
C ILE A 18 8.84 5.92 -16.66
N ASP A 19 10.02 6.30 -16.24
CA ASP A 19 10.40 6.55 -14.83
C ASP A 19 9.92 5.45 -13.85
N GLY A 20 10.13 4.21 -14.26
CA GLY A 20 9.78 3.01 -13.52
C GLY A 20 8.43 2.42 -13.93
N ASN A 21 7.31 3.02 -13.53
CA ASN A 21 5.98 2.40 -13.67
C ASN A 21 4.90 3.35 -14.23
N GLU A 22 5.29 4.46 -14.86
CA GLU A 22 4.35 5.32 -15.55
C GLU A 22 4.13 4.81 -16.98
N ILE A 23 2.85 4.69 -17.38
CA ILE A 23 2.47 4.19 -18.70
C ILE A 23 1.92 5.34 -19.53
N PHE A 24 2.51 5.50 -20.68
CA PHE A 24 2.05 6.38 -21.76
C PHE A 24 1.95 5.58 -23.05
N TYR A 25 1.34 6.16 -24.07
CA TYR A 25 1.24 5.57 -25.39
C TYR A 25 1.75 6.54 -26.45
N THR A 26 2.20 6.00 -27.59
CA THR A 26 2.72 6.79 -28.69
C THR A 26 2.49 6.12 -30.04
N ASP A 27 2.61 6.86 -31.13
CA ASP A 27 2.71 6.32 -32.47
C ASP A 27 4.11 5.74 -32.76
N ALA A 28 4.26 5.03 -33.88
CA ALA A 28 5.51 4.35 -34.22
C ALA A 28 6.72 5.28 -34.38
N GLN A 29 6.49 6.57 -34.65
CA GLN A 29 7.52 7.58 -34.83
C GLN A 29 7.76 8.43 -33.59
N ALA A 30 7.03 8.17 -32.51
CA ALA A 30 7.08 8.95 -31.27
C ALA A 30 6.78 10.46 -31.49
N ASN A 31 5.89 10.78 -32.44
CA ASN A 31 5.46 12.16 -32.69
C ASN A 31 4.45 12.66 -31.65
N TYR A 32 3.69 11.76 -31.07
CA TYR A 32 2.59 12.08 -30.15
C TYR A 32 2.72 11.26 -28.86
N LEU A 33 2.48 11.91 -27.72
CA LEU A 33 2.36 11.26 -26.42
C LEU A 33 0.90 11.26 -26.00
N ILE A 34 0.38 10.09 -25.64
CA ILE A 34 -1.00 9.90 -25.19
C ILE A 34 -0.94 9.48 -23.73
N GLU A 35 -1.58 10.24 -22.85
CA GLU A 35 -1.83 9.89 -21.48
C GLU A 35 -3.27 9.40 -21.32
N GLY A 36 -3.47 8.21 -20.75
CA GLY A 36 -4.79 7.63 -20.58
C GLY A 36 -4.78 6.12 -20.48
N ASN A 37 -5.97 5.51 -20.60
CA ASN A 37 -6.16 4.07 -20.46
C ASN A 37 -6.59 3.44 -21.79
N ILE A 38 -6.07 2.25 -22.08
CA ILE A 38 -6.61 1.36 -23.12
C ILE A 38 -7.63 0.45 -22.46
N ILE A 39 -8.90 0.59 -22.88
CA ILE A 39 -10.01 -0.23 -22.41
C ILE A 39 -10.38 -1.25 -23.48
N ASP A 40 -10.28 -2.53 -23.17
CA ASP A 40 -10.89 -3.60 -23.96
C ASP A 40 -12.39 -3.63 -23.67
N VAL A 41 -13.17 -3.03 -24.57
CA VAL A 41 -14.63 -2.89 -24.41
C VAL A 41 -15.33 -4.24 -24.46
N ARG A 42 -14.84 -5.18 -25.28
CA ARG A 42 -15.43 -6.53 -25.41
C ARG A 42 -15.13 -7.39 -24.17
N GLY A 43 -13.88 -7.36 -23.74
CA GLY A 43 -13.45 -8.08 -22.55
C GLY A 43 -13.79 -7.37 -21.23
N LYS A 44 -14.30 -6.13 -21.27
CA LYS A 44 -14.57 -5.27 -20.11
C LYS A 44 -13.36 -5.15 -19.18
N ARG A 45 -12.19 -4.94 -19.75
CA ARG A 45 -10.91 -4.91 -19.04
C ARG A 45 -10.19 -3.58 -19.28
N ASN A 46 -9.58 -3.02 -18.23
CA ASN A 46 -8.63 -1.93 -18.35
C ASN A 46 -7.21 -2.50 -18.47
N LEU A 47 -6.70 -2.55 -19.71
CA LEU A 47 -5.39 -3.15 -20.00
C LEU A 47 -4.24 -2.34 -19.40
N THR A 48 -4.40 -1.02 -19.30
CA THR A 48 -3.41 -0.14 -18.68
C THR A 48 -3.30 -0.43 -17.18
N GLU A 49 -4.42 -0.54 -16.49
CA GLU A 49 -4.43 -0.86 -15.06
C GLU A 49 -3.91 -2.27 -14.77
N GLU A 50 -4.24 -3.25 -15.60
CA GLU A 50 -3.67 -4.59 -15.50
C GLU A 50 -2.14 -4.58 -15.66
N ARG A 51 -1.65 -3.77 -16.61
CA ARG A 51 -0.21 -3.59 -16.83
C ARG A 51 0.47 -2.94 -15.62
N ILE A 52 -0.10 -1.85 -15.10
CA ILE A 52 0.39 -1.17 -13.90
C ILE A 52 0.40 -2.15 -12.71
N THR A 53 -0.67 -2.90 -12.51
CA THR A 53 -0.76 -3.90 -11.45
C THR A 53 0.37 -4.91 -11.54
N LYS A 54 0.64 -5.46 -12.74
CA LYS A 54 1.75 -6.40 -12.96
C LYS A 54 3.11 -5.78 -12.67
N LEU A 55 3.32 -4.53 -13.06
CA LEU A 55 4.57 -3.80 -12.83
C LEU A 55 4.79 -3.40 -11.37
N THR A 56 3.70 -3.29 -10.60
CA THR A 56 3.72 -2.87 -9.20
C THR A 56 3.40 -4.00 -8.22
N THR A 57 3.36 -5.24 -8.71
CA THR A 57 3.24 -6.40 -7.83
C THR A 57 4.44 -6.46 -6.88
N VAL A 58 4.14 -6.60 -5.61
CA VAL A 58 5.13 -6.78 -4.54
C VAL A 58 4.89 -8.14 -3.93
N LYS A 59 5.94 -8.95 -3.83
CA LYS A 59 5.88 -10.15 -3.01
C LYS A 59 5.83 -9.74 -1.54
N PHE A 60 5.05 -10.44 -0.76
CA PHE A 60 4.94 -10.16 0.67
C PHE A 60 6.31 -10.17 1.36
N ASP A 61 7.15 -11.13 1.03
CA ASP A 61 8.49 -11.29 1.62
C ASP A 61 9.48 -10.19 1.20
N ASP A 62 9.18 -9.43 0.13
CA ASP A 62 10.00 -8.30 -0.33
C ASP A 62 9.59 -6.96 0.33
N LEU A 63 8.59 -6.97 1.21
CA LEU A 63 8.20 -5.78 1.97
C LEU A 63 9.33 -5.35 2.92
N PRO A 64 9.55 -4.04 3.12
CA PRO A 64 10.65 -3.53 3.94
C PRO A 64 10.33 -3.63 5.45
N PHE A 65 10.19 -4.84 5.99
CA PHE A 65 9.75 -5.09 7.36
C PHE A 65 10.55 -4.37 8.45
N LYS A 66 11.82 -4.02 8.18
CA LYS A 66 12.64 -3.19 9.07
C LYS A 66 12.08 -1.78 9.30
N ASP A 67 11.22 -1.32 8.41
CA ASP A 67 10.59 0.00 8.42
C ASP A 67 9.13 -0.06 8.91
N ALA A 68 8.74 -1.19 9.51
CA ALA A 68 7.46 -1.41 10.16
C ALA A 68 7.62 -1.71 11.64
N PHE A 69 6.58 -1.43 12.42
CA PHE A 69 6.42 -2.05 13.73
C PHE A 69 5.34 -3.13 13.68
N THR A 70 5.30 -3.99 14.68
CA THR A 70 4.39 -5.14 14.70
C THR A 70 3.34 -5.03 15.78
N ILE A 71 2.13 -5.50 15.46
CA ILE A 71 1.05 -5.74 16.41
C ILE A 71 0.71 -7.22 16.33
N VAL A 72 0.89 -7.95 17.42
CA VAL A 72 0.60 -9.39 17.48
C VAL A 72 -0.69 -9.63 18.25
N ARG A 73 -1.58 -10.42 17.68
CA ARG A 73 -2.84 -10.86 18.33
C ARG A 73 -2.93 -12.38 18.32
N GLY A 74 -3.41 -12.94 19.42
CA GLY A 74 -3.51 -14.38 19.59
C GLY A 74 -2.17 -15.08 19.34
N ASN A 75 -2.18 -16.12 18.52
CA ASN A 75 -0.96 -16.90 18.20
C ASN A 75 -0.04 -16.25 17.13
N GLY A 76 -0.46 -15.14 16.50
CA GLY A 76 0.32 -14.39 15.52
C GLY A 76 0.66 -15.13 14.22
N LYS A 77 0.09 -16.30 13.95
CA LYS A 77 0.53 -17.17 12.83
C LYS A 77 0.21 -16.61 11.45
N ARG A 78 -0.92 -15.95 11.30
CA ARG A 78 -1.31 -15.32 10.03
C ARG A 78 -0.61 -13.97 9.90
N LYS A 79 -0.32 -13.55 8.69
CA LYS A 79 0.47 -12.33 8.43
C LYS A 79 -0.34 -11.34 7.60
N LEU A 80 -0.31 -10.09 8.01
CA LEU A 80 -0.92 -8.95 7.32
C LEU A 80 0.05 -7.78 7.38
N ALA A 81 0.31 -7.12 6.25
CA ALA A 81 1.05 -5.87 6.23
C ALA A 81 0.12 -4.75 5.77
N VAL A 82 0.21 -3.58 6.41
CA VAL A 82 -0.70 -2.46 6.14
C VAL A 82 0.10 -1.16 6.06
N PHE A 83 -0.16 -0.38 5.02
CA PHE A 83 0.33 0.99 4.87
C PHE A 83 -0.79 1.95 5.28
N GLU A 84 -0.57 2.75 6.32
CA GLU A 84 -1.58 3.64 6.88
C GLU A 84 -1.07 5.04 7.18
N ASP A 85 -2.02 5.99 7.12
CA ASP A 85 -1.82 7.39 7.49
C ASP A 85 -2.64 7.70 8.75
N PRO A 86 -2.05 8.34 9.79
CA PRO A 86 -2.75 8.63 11.05
C PRO A 86 -3.95 9.56 10.89
N ASN A 87 -4.01 10.37 9.85
CA ASN A 87 -5.14 11.28 9.59
C ASN A 87 -6.18 10.69 8.63
N CYS A 88 -5.96 9.47 8.15
CA CYS A 88 -6.89 8.82 7.24
C CYS A 88 -8.13 8.29 7.99
N GLY A 89 -9.29 8.82 7.67
CA GLY A 89 -10.56 8.37 8.27
C GLY A 89 -10.91 6.91 7.94
N TYR A 90 -10.56 6.44 6.73
CA TYR A 90 -10.72 5.03 6.35
C TYR A 90 -9.77 4.12 7.14
N CYS A 91 -8.56 4.58 7.47
CA CYS A 91 -7.63 3.85 8.32
C CYS A 91 -8.18 3.71 9.75
N LYS A 92 -8.72 4.79 10.32
CA LYS A 92 -9.34 4.72 11.65
C LYS A 92 -10.51 3.74 11.69
N ARG A 93 -11.35 3.71 10.64
CA ARG A 93 -12.43 2.73 10.53
C ARG A 93 -11.88 1.31 10.41
N PHE A 94 -10.91 1.11 9.54
CA PHE A 94 -10.23 -0.17 9.34
C PHE A 94 -9.63 -0.70 10.65
N GLU A 95 -8.91 0.14 11.40
CA GLU A 95 -8.32 -0.24 12.69
C GLU A 95 -9.37 -0.69 13.73
N ARG A 96 -10.56 -0.09 13.73
CA ARG A 96 -11.67 -0.54 14.59
C ARG A 96 -12.18 -1.91 14.19
N ASP A 97 -12.32 -2.18 12.90
CA ASP A 97 -12.71 -3.50 12.39
C ASP A 97 -11.63 -4.53 12.62
N LEU A 98 -10.36 -4.14 12.49
CA LEU A 98 -9.20 -5.00 12.73
C LEU A 98 -9.11 -5.49 14.19
N GLN A 99 -9.73 -4.79 15.16
CA GLN A 99 -9.83 -5.26 16.55
C GLN A 99 -10.56 -6.61 16.69
N LYS A 100 -11.40 -6.97 15.73
CA LYS A 100 -12.18 -8.22 15.70
C LYS A 100 -11.42 -9.39 15.09
N VAL A 101 -10.22 -9.13 14.51
CA VAL A 101 -9.38 -10.13 13.86
C VAL A 101 -8.33 -10.62 14.84
N ASP A 102 -8.20 -11.94 14.98
CA ASP A 102 -7.29 -12.58 15.93
C ASP A 102 -6.28 -13.50 15.21
N ASN A 103 -5.33 -14.07 15.96
CA ASN A 103 -4.30 -15.00 15.44
C ASN A 103 -3.52 -14.44 14.26
N VAL A 104 -3.13 -13.17 14.33
CA VAL A 104 -2.47 -12.44 13.25
C VAL A 104 -1.30 -11.61 13.78
N THR A 105 -0.21 -11.57 12.99
CA THR A 105 0.87 -10.59 13.10
C THR A 105 0.64 -9.52 12.04
N ILE A 106 0.45 -8.28 12.48
CA ILE A 106 0.22 -7.12 11.63
C ILE A 106 1.53 -6.33 11.58
N TYR A 107 2.05 -6.15 10.37
CA TYR A 107 3.20 -5.29 10.08
C TYR A 107 2.67 -3.92 9.66
N MET A 108 2.83 -2.93 10.53
CA MET A 108 2.31 -1.59 10.34
C MET A 108 3.38 -0.68 9.74
N PHE A 109 3.15 -0.23 8.51
CA PHE A 109 3.96 0.75 7.81
C PHE A 109 3.31 2.13 7.92
N LEU A 110 3.93 3.04 8.65
CA LEU A 110 3.49 4.44 8.69
C LEU A 110 3.76 5.08 7.33
N TYR A 111 2.71 5.55 6.70
CA TYR A 111 2.73 6.09 5.34
C TYR A 111 1.97 7.43 5.29
N PRO A 112 2.59 8.51 5.80
CA PRO A 112 1.95 9.82 5.93
C PRO A 112 1.88 10.55 4.59
N ILE A 113 0.78 10.42 3.87
CA ILE A 113 0.55 11.04 2.55
C ILE A 113 -0.47 12.18 2.58
N LEU A 114 -1.13 12.43 3.71
CA LEU A 114 -2.21 13.41 3.84
C LEU A 114 -1.74 14.78 4.37
N GLY A 115 -0.44 15.02 4.36
CA GLY A 115 0.12 16.34 4.69
C GLY A 115 1.04 16.39 5.91
N ALA A 116 1.48 17.58 6.28
CA ALA A 116 2.51 17.78 7.30
C ALA A 116 2.10 17.25 8.69
N ASP A 117 0.84 17.42 9.08
CA ASP A 117 0.34 16.91 10.36
C ASP A 117 0.38 15.37 10.44
N SER A 118 0.11 14.69 9.32
CA SER A 118 0.29 13.22 9.22
C SER A 118 1.75 12.82 9.46
N VAL A 119 2.69 13.58 8.91
CA VAL A 119 4.12 13.34 9.10
C VAL A 119 4.51 13.46 10.57
N GLU A 120 4.09 14.55 11.24
CA GLU A 120 4.42 14.77 12.65
C GLU A 120 3.80 13.72 13.58
N LYS A 121 2.55 13.33 13.35
CA LYS A 121 1.91 12.25 14.08
C LYS A 121 2.59 10.89 13.84
N SER A 122 2.96 10.60 12.61
CA SER A 122 3.71 9.37 12.28
C SER A 122 5.08 9.33 12.96
N LYS A 123 5.81 10.46 13.00
CA LYS A 123 7.06 10.56 13.75
C LYS A 123 6.84 10.29 15.24
N ALA A 124 5.81 10.88 15.83
CA ALA A 124 5.49 10.68 17.24
C ALA A 124 5.17 9.21 17.56
N VAL A 125 4.39 8.52 16.70
CA VAL A 125 4.12 7.09 16.85
C VAL A 125 5.40 6.27 16.69
N TRP A 126 6.19 6.55 15.64
CA TRP A 126 7.43 5.83 15.36
C TRP A 126 8.45 5.92 16.51
N CYS A 127 8.54 7.09 17.13
CA CYS A 127 9.45 7.36 18.23
C CYS A 127 8.88 7.00 19.61
N ALA A 128 7.64 6.53 19.69
CA ALA A 128 7.05 6.10 20.95
C ALA A 128 7.78 4.86 21.52
N LYS A 129 7.88 4.77 22.83
CA LYS A 129 8.48 3.61 23.52
C LYS A 129 7.75 2.30 23.18
N ASP A 130 6.43 2.38 23.02
CA ASP A 130 5.55 1.29 22.58
C ASP A 130 4.74 1.80 21.39
N GLN A 131 5.26 1.54 20.19
CA GLN A 131 4.69 2.00 18.93
C GLN A 131 3.29 1.42 18.70
N ALA A 132 3.12 0.13 18.97
CA ALA A 132 1.85 -0.57 18.80
C ALA A 132 0.76 0.03 19.72
N LYS A 133 1.09 0.28 20.98
CA LYS A 133 0.17 0.93 21.91
C LYS A 133 -0.16 2.36 21.48
N ALA A 134 0.85 3.15 21.13
CA ALA A 134 0.65 4.54 20.70
C ALA A 134 -0.24 4.63 19.45
N TRP A 135 -0.04 3.74 18.48
CA TRP A 135 -0.88 3.64 17.30
C TRP A 135 -2.33 3.28 17.62
N GLN A 136 -2.54 2.23 18.40
CA GLN A 136 -3.89 1.78 18.77
C GLN A 136 -4.62 2.80 19.65
N ASP A 137 -3.93 3.45 20.57
CA ASP A 137 -4.50 4.52 21.40
C ASP A 137 -4.99 5.67 20.50
N TYR A 138 -4.18 6.08 19.52
CA TYR A 138 -4.54 7.16 18.63
C TYR A 138 -5.65 6.77 17.65
N MET A 139 -5.50 5.64 16.93
CA MET A 139 -6.41 5.29 15.84
C MET A 139 -7.76 4.77 16.30
N VAL A 140 -7.79 4.07 17.43
CA VAL A 140 -9.00 3.37 17.94
C VAL A 140 -9.66 4.14 19.08
N ARG A 141 -8.87 4.75 19.96
CA ARG A 141 -9.34 5.40 21.19
C ARG A 141 -9.28 6.93 21.16
N ASP A 142 -8.81 7.49 20.05
CA ASP A 142 -8.64 8.93 19.85
C ASP A 142 -7.76 9.62 20.93
N VAL A 143 -6.82 8.87 21.55
CA VAL A 143 -5.85 9.41 22.49
C VAL A 143 -4.70 10.07 21.73
N PRO A 144 -4.41 11.36 21.98
CA PRO A 144 -3.33 12.05 21.27
C PRO A 144 -1.97 11.37 21.48
N VAL A 145 -1.17 11.31 20.41
CA VAL A 145 0.20 10.79 20.49
C VAL A 145 1.10 11.84 21.15
N THR A 146 1.88 11.42 22.13
CA THR A 146 2.88 12.30 22.75
C THR A 146 4.05 12.50 21.79
N PRO A 147 4.45 13.73 21.46
CA PRO A 147 5.63 14.00 20.65
C PRO A 147 6.88 13.35 21.23
N ALA A 148 7.65 12.69 20.40
CA ALA A 148 8.93 12.08 20.73
C ALA A 148 9.90 12.23 19.56
N MET A 149 11.21 12.21 19.84
CA MET A 149 12.25 12.38 18.82
C MET A 149 13.15 11.16 18.74
N CYS A 150 13.38 10.68 17.53
CA CYS A 150 14.33 9.60 17.22
C CYS A 150 14.69 9.66 15.73
N ASP A 151 15.42 8.67 15.21
CA ASP A 151 15.60 8.50 13.77
C ASP A 151 14.27 8.06 13.11
N THR A 152 13.77 8.89 12.19
CA THR A 152 12.52 8.68 11.46
C THR A 152 12.72 8.35 9.98
N ASN A 153 13.94 7.94 9.57
CA ASN A 153 14.25 7.60 8.18
C ASN A 153 13.38 6.45 7.62
N ALA A 154 12.82 5.61 8.49
CA ALA A 154 11.84 4.59 8.10
C ALA A 154 10.63 5.18 7.37
N LEU A 155 10.13 6.33 7.82
CA LEU A 155 8.98 6.99 7.18
C LEU A 155 9.31 7.46 5.75
N THR A 156 10.52 7.97 5.56
CA THR A 156 11.01 8.38 4.23
C THR A 156 11.09 7.17 3.30
N ARG A 157 11.68 6.06 3.77
CA ARG A 157 11.76 4.82 2.98
C ARG A 157 10.39 4.21 2.68
N ASN A 158 9.44 4.28 3.62
CA ASN A 158 8.05 3.88 3.36
C ASN A 158 7.42 4.75 2.27
N GLY A 159 7.68 6.06 2.28
CA GLY A 159 7.23 6.98 1.24
C GLY A 159 7.82 6.65 -0.14
N GLU A 160 9.12 6.34 -0.21
CA GLU A 160 9.81 5.93 -1.44
C GLU A 160 9.26 4.59 -1.96
N PHE A 161 9.10 3.62 -1.07
CA PHE A 161 8.50 2.32 -1.38
C PHE A 161 7.08 2.48 -1.94
N GLY A 162 6.25 3.28 -1.27
CA GLY A 162 4.88 3.52 -1.72
C GLY A 162 4.81 4.18 -3.10
N ARG A 163 5.67 5.15 -3.38
CA ARG A 163 5.78 5.76 -4.72
C ARG A 163 6.23 4.74 -5.77
N LYS A 164 7.28 3.97 -5.49
CA LYS A 164 7.81 2.95 -6.39
C LYS A 164 6.75 1.92 -6.78
N TYR A 165 5.95 1.47 -5.83
CA TYR A 165 4.94 0.43 -6.04
C TYR A 165 3.51 0.98 -6.18
N LYS A 166 3.37 2.29 -6.45
CA LYS A 166 2.08 2.95 -6.71
C LYS A 166 1.04 2.67 -5.62
N ILE A 167 1.45 2.81 -4.36
CA ILE A 167 0.51 2.85 -3.23
C ILE A 167 -0.06 4.26 -3.19
N THR A 168 -1.23 4.45 -3.80
CA THR A 168 -1.84 5.77 -4.03
C THR A 168 -2.84 6.18 -2.96
N GLY A 169 -3.12 5.30 -2.01
CA GLY A 169 -4.07 5.56 -0.93
C GLY A 169 -3.87 4.69 0.28
N THR A 170 -4.49 5.10 1.37
CA THR A 170 -4.47 4.40 2.66
C THR A 170 -5.89 4.06 3.13
N PRO A 171 -6.08 2.92 3.83
CA PRO A 171 -5.09 1.87 4.01
C PRO A 171 -4.81 1.10 2.71
N THR A 172 -3.63 0.49 2.58
CA THR A 172 -3.35 -0.53 1.56
C THR A 172 -2.82 -1.77 2.26
N LEU A 173 -3.44 -2.92 2.00
CA LEU A 173 -3.20 -4.18 2.67
C LEU A 173 -2.41 -5.12 1.76
N PHE A 174 -1.49 -5.90 2.34
CA PHE A 174 -0.77 -6.99 1.70
C PHE A 174 -0.88 -8.25 2.53
N PHE A 175 -1.17 -9.38 1.88
CA PHE A 175 -1.32 -10.69 2.49
C PHE A 175 -0.17 -11.62 2.10
N ALA A 176 0.05 -12.68 2.86
CA ALA A 176 1.20 -13.58 2.70
C ALA A 176 1.22 -14.33 1.36
N ASP A 177 0.13 -14.36 0.61
CA ASP A 177 0.01 -14.92 -0.74
C ASP A 177 0.24 -13.87 -1.86
N ASP A 178 0.87 -12.74 -1.52
CA ASP A 178 1.12 -11.59 -2.40
C ASP A 178 -0.15 -10.81 -2.82
N THR A 179 -1.33 -11.17 -2.28
CA THR A 179 -2.56 -10.42 -2.54
C THR A 179 -2.44 -9.00 -1.98
N ARG A 180 -2.72 -8.01 -2.82
CA ARG A 180 -2.80 -6.59 -2.46
C ARG A 180 -4.25 -6.11 -2.52
N VAL A 181 -4.70 -5.45 -1.46
CA VAL A 181 -6.03 -4.83 -1.41
C VAL A 181 -5.86 -3.33 -1.14
N PRO A 182 -6.15 -2.46 -2.12
CA PRO A 182 -6.21 -1.02 -1.91
C PRO A 182 -7.51 -0.66 -1.21
N GLY A 183 -7.41 0.14 -0.15
CA GLY A 183 -8.55 0.59 0.63
C GLY A 183 -8.88 -0.28 1.85
N ALA A 184 -9.85 0.20 2.63
CA ALA A 184 -10.29 -0.48 3.85
C ALA A 184 -11.12 -1.73 3.53
N ALA A 185 -10.84 -2.80 4.27
CA ALA A 185 -11.64 -4.03 4.29
C ALA A 185 -12.27 -4.19 5.68
N ASP A 186 -13.47 -4.73 5.75
CA ASP A 186 -14.08 -5.07 7.03
C ASP A 186 -13.51 -6.37 7.62
N ALA A 187 -13.83 -6.66 8.88
CA ALA A 187 -13.29 -7.84 9.58
C ALA A 187 -13.58 -9.15 8.84
N THR A 188 -14.76 -9.30 8.23
CA THR A 188 -15.16 -10.52 7.51
C THR A 188 -14.31 -10.71 6.25
N GLN A 189 -14.07 -9.62 5.51
CA GLN A 189 -13.22 -9.64 4.31
C GLN A 189 -11.77 -9.97 4.69
N ILE A 190 -11.25 -9.35 5.77
CA ILE A 190 -9.90 -9.61 6.27
C ILE A 190 -9.74 -11.08 6.66
N GLU A 191 -10.68 -11.64 7.43
CA GLU A 191 -10.65 -13.05 7.84
C GLU A 191 -10.64 -14.00 6.64
N LYS A 192 -11.48 -13.72 5.63
CA LYS A 192 -11.51 -14.52 4.39
C LYS A 192 -10.17 -14.48 3.65
N LEU A 193 -9.57 -13.30 3.51
CA LEU A 193 -8.28 -13.12 2.84
C LEU A 193 -7.14 -13.79 3.62
N LEU A 194 -7.10 -13.65 4.94
CA LEU A 194 -6.12 -14.31 5.79
C LEU A 194 -6.24 -15.84 5.73
N ALA A 195 -7.47 -16.38 5.67
CA ALA A 195 -7.70 -17.81 5.54
C ALA A 195 -7.23 -18.36 4.17
N THR A 196 -7.35 -17.57 3.11
CA THR A 196 -6.85 -17.93 1.77
C THR A 196 -5.32 -17.88 1.72
N ALA A 197 -4.73 -16.82 2.27
CA ALA A 197 -3.29 -16.60 2.25
C ALA A 197 -2.48 -17.63 3.07
N THR A 198 -3.12 -18.35 4.01
CA THR A 198 -2.47 -19.41 4.80
C THR A 198 -2.46 -20.80 4.14
N LYS A 199 -3.10 -20.93 2.98
CA LYS A 199 -3.19 -22.21 2.25
C LYS A 199 -2.14 -22.37 1.15
N GLY A 200 -1.26 -21.38 0.98
CA GLY A 200 -0.16 -21.36 0.03
C GLY A 200 1.17 -21.82 0.62
#